data_1f94eda922596ef6921d1de4a0a42160
#
_entry.id   1f94eda922596ef6921d1de4a0a42160
#
_cell.length_a   1.000
_cell.length_b   1.000
_cell.length_c   1.000
_cell.angle_alpha   90.00
_cell.angle_beta   90.00
_cell.angle_gamma   90.00
#
_symmetry.space_group_name_H-M   'P 1'
#
loop_
_entity.id
_entity.type
_entity.pdbx_description
1 polymer ?
#
loop_
_entity_poly.entity_id
_entity_poly.type
_entity_poly.pdbx_seq_one_letter_code
_entity_poly.pdbx_strand_id
1 'polypeptide(L)'
;MSYRLDQRLAVEFIGMFVFVFAVGMATEAANHAGAALAPIAIGSVLMVMVFAGGYVSGGHYNPAVSTAVLVRGRIKANEYVAYVVTQFVAAVLAGLLVNGIGGNQAVGATASTGKMIVVEFLFTFALAYVVLNVATAKGTEGNSFYGLAIGFTVLVGAVSVGWISGGAFNPAIALGATVFGAFPWSHIWIYLLADFAGGIAAAGLFLYIQGEHARAA
;
A
#
# COMPACT_ATOMS: atom_id res chain seq x y z
N MET A 1 -14.28 -19.00 12.29
CA MET A 1 -15.02 -17.84 12.83
C MET A 1 -14.53 -16.60 12.12
N SER A 2 -15.40 -15.78 11.55
CA SER A 2 -14.99 -14.52 10.94
C SER A 2 -14.76 -13.47 12.03
N TYR A 3 -13.67 -12.70 11.93
CA TYR A 3 -13.41 -11.57 12.83
C TYR A 3 -14.45 -10.46 12.62
N ARG A 4 -14.82 -9.77 13.72
CA ARG A 4 -15.76 -8.64 13.67
C ARG A 4 -15.09 -7.44 12.95
N LEU A 5 -15.92 -6.54 12.42
CA LEU A 5 -15.41 -5.37 11.67
C LEU A 5 -14.48 -4.50 12.51
N ASP A 6 -14.82 -4.24 13.77
CA ASP A 6 -13.98 -3.44 14.68
C ASP A 6 -12.58 -4.05 14.92
N GLN A 7 -12.49 -5.38 15.02
CA GLN A 7 -11.20 -6.08 15.13
C GLN A 7 -10.37 -5.95 13.84
N ARG A 8 -11.03 -6.10 12.69
CA ARG A 8 -10.41 -5.94 11.37
C ARG A 8 -9.91 -4.50 11.16
N LEU A 9 -10.72 -3.50 11.55
CA LEU A 9 -10.32 -2.09 11.47
C LEU A 9 -9.15 -1.76 12.41
N ALA A 10 -9.11 -2.33 13.62
CA ALA A 10 -7.97 -2.18 14.51
C ALA A 10 -6.68 -2.71 13.89
N VAL A 11 -6.73 -3.85 13.20
CA VAL A 11 -5.58 -4.42 12.48
C VAL A 11 -5.17 -3.55 11.30
N GLU A 12 -6.13 -3.07 10.48
CA GLU A 12 -5.83 -2.13 9.38
C GLU A 12 -5.21 -0.83 9.90
N PHE A 13 -5.72 -0.30 11.02
CA PHE A 13 -5.16 0.90 11.65
C PHE A 13 -3.70 0.68 12.08
N ILE A 14 -3.44 -0.37 12.88
CA ILE A 14 -2.09 -0.65 13.40
C ILE A 14 -1.13 -0.90 12.24
N GLY A 15 -1.51 -1.74 11.27
CA GLY A 15 -0.67 -2.07 10.13
C GLY A 15 -0.34 -0.84 9.29
N MET A 16 -1.33 -0.01 8.99
CA MET A 16 -1.13 1.21 8.23
C MET A 16 -0.30 2.25 9.00
N PHE A 17 -0.56 2.40 10.30
CA PHE A 17 0.18 3.32 11.15
C PHE A 17 1.68 2.95 11.20
N VAL A 18 1.99 1.67 11.49
CA VAL A 18 3.37 1.18 11.53
C VAL A 18 4.02 1.28 10.16
N PHE A 19 3.28 1.01 9.09
CA PHE A 19 3.80 1.11 7.73
C PHE A 19 4.20 2.55 7.38
N VAL A 20 3.32 3.54 7.56
CA VAL A 20 3.65 4.96 7.30
C VAL A 20 4.77 5.45 8.19
N PHE A 21 4.74 5.10 9.48
CA PHE A 21 5.81 5.45 10.41
C PHE A 21 7.17 4.92 9.94
N ALA A 22 7.22 3.64 9.58
CA ALA A 22 8.46 3.03 9.10
C ALA A 22 8.93 3.63 7.76
N VAL A 23 8.02 3.98 6.85
CA VAL A 23 8.36 4.71 5.60
C VAL A 23 9.03 6.03 5.93
N GLY A 24 8.44 6.85 6.81
CA GLY A 24 9.00 8.14 7.19
C GLY A 24 10.37 8.01 7.86
N MET A 25 10.52 7.08 8.80
CA MET A 25 11.78 6.87 9.52
C MET A 25 12.85 6.21 8.64
N ALA A 26 12.48 5.33 7.71
CA ALA A 26 13.43 4.72 6.78
C ALA A 26 13.98 5.73 5.76
N THR A 27 13.15 6.67 5.29
CA THR A 27 13.60 7.76 4.41
C THR A 27 14.55 8.70 5.14
N GLU A 28 14.31 9.01 6.42
CA GLU A 28 15.25 9.77 7.24
C GLU A 28 16.56 9.00 7.48
N ALA A 29 16.46 7.73 7.87
CA ALA A 29 17.64 6.89 8.10
C ALA A 29 18.52 6.73 6.85
N ALA A 30 17.95 6.81 5.65
CA ALA A 30 18.69 6.76 4.40
C ALA A 30 19.69 7.90 4.24
N ASN A 31 19.42 9.06 4.85
CA ASN A 31 20.35 10.18 4.88
C ASN A 31 21.59 9.92 5.75
N HIS A 32 21.47 9.04 6.75
CA HIS A 32 22.53 8.71 7.70
C HIS A 32 23.29 7.43 7.34
N ALA A 33 22.59 6.42 6.80
CA ALA A 33 23.12 5.07 6.59
C ALA A 33 23.21 4.65 5.11
N GLY A 34 22.76 5.50 4.19
CA GLY A 34 22.77 5.25 2.75
C GLY A 34 21.38 4.87 2.20
N ALA A 35 21.06 5.43 1.04
CA ALA A 35 19.75 5.37 0.41
C ALA A 35 19.24 3.94 0.08
N ALA A 36 20.15 2.98 -0.08
CA ALA A 36 19.79 1.60 -0.44
C ALA A 36 18.98 0.85 0.65
N LEU A 37 19.05 1.27 1.91
CA LEU A 37 18.38 0.59 3.02
C LEU A 37 16.88 0.92 3.12
N ALA A 38 16.47 2.12 2.67
CA ALA A 38 15.07 2.53 2.77
C ALA A 38 14.09 1.58 2.04
N PRO A 39 14.31 1.20 0.77
CA PRO A 39 13.44 0.24 0.08
C PRO A 39 13.33 -1.12 0.78
N ILE A 40 14.44 -1.60 1.37
CA ILE A 40 14.46 -2.87 2.12
C ILE A 40 13.57 -2.75 3.36
N ALA A 41 13.73 -1.68 4.14
CA ALA A 41 12.91 -1.44 5.33
C ALA A 41 11.42 -1.30 4.97
N ILE A 42 11.11 -0.53 3.91
CA ILE A 42 9.73 -0.28 3.45
C ILE A 42 9.05 -1.57 2.98
N GLY A 43 9.69 -2.38 2.17
CA GLY A 43 9.15 -3.67 1.74
C GLY A 43 9.01 -4.66 2.90
N SER A 44 10.00 -4.67 3.81
CA SER A 44 10.01 -5.56 4.97
C SER A 44 8.91 -5.22 5.97
N VAL A 45 8.65 -3.94 6.26
CA VAL A 45 7.57 -3.57 7.18
C VAL A 45 6.21 -3.97 6.64
N LEU A 46 5.95 -3.78 5.33
CA LEU A 46 4.70 -4.27 4.74
C LEU A 46 4.60 -5.79 4.87
N MET A 47 5.66 -6.52 4.53
CA MET A 47 5.70 -7.98 4.65
C MET A 47 5.33 -8.45 6.06
N VAL A 48 5.97 -7.90 7.09
CA VAL A 48 5.74 -8.36 8.47
C VAL A 48 4.37 -7.96 8.99
N MET A 49 3.84 -6.78 8.59
CA MET A 49 2.48 -6.39 8.96
C MET A 49 1.42 -7.23 8.27
N VAL A 50 1.64 -7.61 7.00
CA VAL A 50 0.75 -8.54 6.28
C VAL A 50 0.76 -9.92 6.94
N PHE A 51 1.91 -10.44 7.36
CA PHE A 51 1.97 -11.69 8.12
C PHE A 51 1.29 -11.58 9.49
N ALA A 52 1.46 -10.45 10.17
CA ALA A 52 0.88 -10.24 11.50
C ALA A 52 -0.66 -10.08 11.50
N GLY A 53 -1.23 -9.47 10.45
CA GLY A 53 -2.63 -9.08 10.44
C GLY A 53 -3.48 -9.63 9.29
N GLY A 54 -2.86 -10.21 8.27
CA GLY A 54 -3.56 -10.65 7.07
C GLY A 54 -4.66 -11.68 7.32
N TYR A 55 -4.45 -12.59 8.26
CA TYR A 55 -5.45 -13.60 8.64
C TYR A 55 -6.66 -13.01 9.39
N VAL A 56 -6.55 -11.78 9.91
CA VAL A 56 -7.65 -11.08 10.62
C VAL A 56 -8.41 -10.17 9.67
N SER A 57 -7.71 -9.24 9.00
CA SER A 57 -8.33 -8.16 8.20
C SER A 57 -8.20 -8.35 6.69
N GLY A 58 -7.34 -9.25 6.25
CA GLY A 58 -6.84 -9.34 4.89
C GLY A 58 -5.53 -8.58 4.69
N GLY A 59 -5.11 -7.73 5.66
CA GLY A 59 -3.85 -7.00 5.63
C GLY A 59 -3.74 -6.08 4.42
N HIS A 60 -4.78 -5.31 4.12
CA HIS A 60 -4.81 -4.44 2.95
C HIS A 60 -3.80 -3.30 3.08
N TYR A 61 -3.85 -2.57 4.20
CA TYR A 61 -2.98 -1.41 4.52
C TYR A 61 -2.77 -0.46 3.35
N ASN A 62 -3.77 -0.38 2.45
CA ASN A 62 -3.69 0.37 1.20
C ASN A 62 -5.10 0.59 0.64
N PRO A 63 -5.57 1.84 0.45
CA PRO A 63 -6.88 2.12 -0.15
C PRO A 63 -7.05 1.58 -1.58
N ALA A 64 -5.98 1.59 -2.40
CA ALA A 64 -6.04 1.05 -3.76
C ALA A 64 -6.15 -0.49 -3.77
N VAL A 65 -5.45 -1.17 -2.86
CA VAL A 65 -5.62 -2.62 -2.64
C VAL A 65 -7.02 -2.92 -2.13
N SER A 66 -7.54 -2.13 -1.17
CA SER A 66 -8.92 -2.28 -0.69
C SER A 66 -9.94 -2.13 -1.82
N THR A 67 -9.69 -1.19 -2.75
CA THR A 67 -10.52 -1.01 -3.95
C THR A 67 -10.44 -2.24 -4.86
N ALA A 68 -9.25 -2.79 -5.09
CA ALA A 68 -9.09 -4.01 -5.88
C ALA A 68 -9.83 -5.19 -5.25
N VAL A 69 -9.77 -5.35 -3.94
CA VAL A 69 -10.50 -6.39 -3.19
C VAL A 69 -12.02 -6.18 -3.24
N LEU A 70 -12.49 -4.90 -3.24
CA LEU A 70 -13.90 -4.57 -3.47
C LEU A 70 -14.36 -4.97 -4.88
N VAL A 71 -13.63 -4.58 -5.91
CA VAL A 71 -13.93 -4.95 -7.31
C VAL A 71 -13.90 -6.47 -7.48
N ARG A 72 -12.99 -7.16 -6.80
CA ARG A 72 -12.91 -8.63 -6.73
C ARG A 72 -14.13 -9.26 -6.03
N GLY A 73 -14.89 -8.50 -5.24
CA GLY A 73 -16.05 -8.99 -4.49
C GLY A 73 -15.72 -9.69 -3.17
N ARG A 74 -14.56 -9.42 -2.57
CA ARG A 74 -14.12 -10.02 -1.30
C ARG A 74 -14.29 -9.13 -0.07
N ILE A 75 -14.78 -7.92 -0.24
CA ILE A 75 -15.18 -7.01 0.84
C ILE A 75 -16.49 -6.33 0.44
N LYS A 76 -17.37 -6.06 1.40
CA LYS A 76 -18.63 -5.33 1.17
C LYS A 76 -18.36 -3.82 1.08
N ALA A 77 -19.21 -3.08 0.35
CA ALA A 77 -19.03 -1.64 0.14
C ALA A 77 -18.96 -0.83 1.44
N ASN A 78 -19.79 -1.16 2.43
CA ASN A 78 -19.75 -0.49 3.74
C ASN A 78 -18.46 -0.78 4.52
N GLU A 79 -17.96 -2.01 4.45
CA GLU A 79 -16.68 -2.39 5.06
C GLU A 79 -15.51 -1.70 4.36
N TYR A 80 -15.54 -1.64 3.01
CA TYR A 80 -14.54 -0.92 2.20
C TYR A 80 -14.41 0.54 2.63
N VAL A 81 -15.53 1.25 2.78
CA VAL A 81 -15.49 2.66 3.23
C VAL A 81 -14.83 2.77 4.60
N ALA A 82 -15.19 1.88 5.54
CA ALA A 82 -14.59 1.87 6.87
C ALA A 82 -13.07 1.58 6.83
N TYR A 83 -12.62 0.66 5.97
CA TYR A 83 -11.20 0.36 5.75
C TYR A 83 -10.45 1.59 5.24
N VAL A 84 -10.94 2.20 4.17
CA VAL A 84 -10.30 3.37 3.54
C VAL A 84 -10.18 4.54 4.51
N VAL A 85 -11.25 4.83 5.25
CA VAL A 85 -11.24 5.89 6.28
C VAL A 85 -10.22 5.56 7.37
N THR A 86 -10.20 4.33 7.88
CA THR A 86 -9.26 3.89 8.91
C THR A 86 -7.81 4.00 8.43
N GLN A 87 -7.53 3.58 7.19
CA GLN A 87 -6.20 3.65 6.59
C GLN A 87 -5.73 5.11 6.44
N PHE A 88 -6.58 6.02 5.97
CA PHE A 88 -6.23 7.43 5.88
C PHE A 88 -6.02 8.08 7.25
N VAL A 89 -6.86 7.79 8.24
CA VAL A 89 -6.69 8.30 9.61
C VAL A 89 -5.37 7.82 10.21
N ALA A 90 -5.06 6.52 10.07
CA ALA A 90 -3.80 5.95 10.55
C ALA A 90 -2.59 6.62 9.87
N ALA A 91 -2.68 6.87 8.56
CA ALA A 91 -1.61 7.51 7.79
C ALA A 91 -1.35 8.95 8.24
N VAL A 92 -2.42 9.73 8.48
CA VAL A 92 -2.28 11.10 8.98
C VAL A 92 -1.64 11.11 10.37
N LEU A 93 -2.12 10.27 11.30
CA LEU A 93 -1.58 10.21 12.66
C LEU A 93 -0.12 9.76 12.69
N ALA A 94 0.24 8.77 11.87
CA ALA A 94 1.62 8.33 11.74
C ALA A 94 2.50 9.42 11.10
N GLY A 95 2.01 10.11 10.07
CA GLY A 95 2.71 11.23 9.43
C GLY A 95 2.96 12.39 10.42
N LEU A 96 2.00 12.73 11.26
CA LEU A 96 2.16 13.73 12.31
C LEU A 96 3.22 13.31 13.34
N LEU A 97 3.24 12.02 13.72
CA LEU A 97 4.26 11.49 14.63
C LEU A 97 5.65 11.56 14.01
N VAL A 98 5.81 11.13 12.75
CA VAL A 98 7.09 11.23 12.00
C VAL A 98 7.59 12.67 11.97
N ASN A 99 6.72 13.62 11.63
CA ASN A 99 7.06 15.04 11.62
C ASN A 99 7.46 15.53 13.01
N GLY A 100 6.75 15.12 14.07
CA GLY A 100 7.01 15.54 15.45
C GLY A 100 8.34 15.04 16.03
N ILE A 101 8.87 13.92 15.53
CA ILE A 101 10.17 13.36 15.96
C ILE A 101 11.33 13.68 14.99
N GLY A 102 11.11 14.55 14.02
CA GLY A 102 12.16 15.06 13.13
C GLY A 102 12.41 14.19 11.88
N GLY A 103 11.53 13.27 11.53
CA GLY A 103 11.63 12.45 10.31
C GLY A 103 11.03 13.14 9.08
N ASN A 104 11.41 14.37 8.77
CA ASN A 104 10.85 15.11 7.64
C ASN A 104 11.94 15.50 6.63
N GLN A 105 12.24 14.65 5.70
CA GLN A 105 13.11 14.99 4.59
C GLN A 105 12.31 14.99 3.28
N ALA A 106 12.33 16.12 2.59
CA ALA A 106 11.70 16.23 1.28
C ALA A 106 12.36 15.26 0.28
N VAL A 107 11.68 14.22 -0.07
CA VAL A 107 12.00 13.41 -1.24
C VAL A 107 11.45 14.18 -2.45
N GLY A 108 12.24 15.08 -2.99
CA GLY A 108 11.82 15.86 -4.15
C GLY A 108 11.58 14.95 -5.34
N ALA A 109 10.31 14.70 -5.67
CA ALA A 109 9.96 14.14 -6.97
C ALA A 109 10.34 15.19 -8.03
N THR A 110 11.43 14.95 -8.74
CA THR A 110 11.94 15.84 -9.78
C THR A 110 11.39 15.51 -11.17
N ALA A 111 10.63 14.42 -11.28
CA ALA A 111 10.11 13.96 -12.56
C ALA A 111 8.86 14.72 -12.99
N SER A 112 8.59 14.72 -14.30
CA SER A 112 7.34 15.28 -14.82
C SER A 112 6.13 14.50 -14.34
N THR A 113 4.99 15.17 -14.17
CA THR A 113 3.71 14.61 -13.76
C THR A 113 3.35 13.32 -14.50
N GLY A 114 3.55 13.27 -15.82
CA GLY A 114 3.24 12.08 -16.61
C GLY A 114 4.09 10.86 -16.23
N LYS A 115 5.38 11.06 -15.94
CA LYS A 115 6.24 9.96 -15.48
C LYS A 115 5.79 9.45 -14.11
N MET A 116 5.45 10.35 -13.19
CA MET A 116 4.94 9.99 -11.87
C MET A 116 3.65 9.16 -11.98
N ILE A 117 2.66 9.61 -12.76
CA ILE A 117 1.41 8.87 -12.99
C ILE A 117 1.68 7.47 -13.52
N VAL A 118 2.56 7.33 -14.52
CA VAL A 118 2.85 6.01 -15.13
C VAL A 118 3.46 5.05 -14.11
N VAL A 119 4.45 5.48 -13.34
CA VAL A 119 5.14 4.56 -12.41
C VAL A 119 4.31 4.22 -11.20
N GLU A 120 3.54 5.17 -10.66
CA GLU A 120 2.59 4.92 -9.56
C GLU A 120 1.49 3.96 -10.01
N PHE A 121 0.89 4.21 -11.18
CA PHE A 121 -0.10 3.30 -11.76
C PHE A 121 0.45 1.88 -11.94
N LEU A 122 1.62 1.73 -12.57
CA LEU A 122 2.20 0.42 -12.87
C LEU A 122 2.54 -0.38 -11.61
N PHE A 123 3.13 0.26 -10.61
CA PHE A 123 3.51 -0.46 -9.39
C PHE A 123 2.35 -0.66 -8.42
N THR A 124 1.35 0.23 -8.41
CA THR A 124 0.10 -0.05 -7.69
C THR A 124 -0.70 -1.16 -8.37
N PHE A 125 -0.73 -1.19 -9.70
CA PHE A 125 -1.29 -2.32 -10.46
C PHE A 125 -0.57 -3.62 -10.10
N ALA A 126 0.76 -3.65 -10.13
CA ALA A 126 1.54 -4.84 -9.80
C ALA A 126 1.27 -5.30 -8.35
N LEU A 127 1.26 -4.37 -7.40
CA LEU A 127 0.99 -4.67 -5.99
C LEU A 127 -0.41 -5.25 -5.80
N ALA A 128 -1.44 -4.59 -6.33
CA ALA A 128 -2.82 -5.07 -6.22
C ALA A 128 -3.00 -6.42 -6.93
N TYR A 129 -2.39 -6.61 -8.09
CA TYR A 129 -2.42 -7.88 -8.82
C TYR A 129 -1.77 -9.02 -8.02
N VAL A 130 -0.61 -8.78 -7.41
CA VAL A 130 0.05 -9.75 -6.52
C VAL A 130 -0.85 -10.06 -5.33
N VAL A 131 -1.38 -9.05 -4.63
CA VAL A 131 -2.30 -9.26 -3.48
C VAL A 131 -3.49 -10.12 -3.90
N LEU A 132 -4.16 -9.81 -5.00
CA LEU A 132 -5.33 -10.58 -5.46
C LEU A 132 -4.96 -12.04 -5.74
N ASN A 133 -3.80 -12.29 -6.35
CA ASN A 133 -3.36 -13.64 -6.66
C ASN A 133 -2.95 -14.43 -5.41
N VAL A 134 -2.11 -13.87 -4.53
CA VAL A 134 -1.58 -14.64 -3.38
C VAL A 134 -2.55 -14.71 -2.21
N ALA A 135 -3.49 -13.77 -2.08
CA ALA A 135 -4.40 -13.69 -0.94
C ALA A 135 -5.87 -14.06 -1.26
N THR A 136 -6.26 -14.12 -2.55
CA THR A 136 -7.67 -14.33 -2.91
C THR A 136 -7.92 -15.38 -3.99
N ALA A 137 -6.88 -15.85 -4.70
CA ALA A 137 -7.04 -16.86 -5.73
C ALA A 137 -7.07 -18.27 -5.14
N LYS A 138 -7.96 -19.12 -5.66
CA LYS A 138 -8.08 -20.51 -5.21
C LYS A 138 -6.78 -21.32 -5.43
N GLY A 139 -6.06 -21.03 -6.50
CA GLY A 139 -4.81 -21.74 -6.84
C GLY A 139 -3.65 -21.49 -5.88
N THR A 140 -3.75 -20.47 -5.02
CA THR A 140 -2.75 -20.12 -4.02
C THR A 140 -3.28 -20.18 -2.58
N GLU A 141 -4.46 -20.75 -2.41
CA GLU A 141 -5.07 -20.90 -1.07
C GLU A 141 -4.15 -21.68 -0.13
N GLY A 142 -4.00 -21.21 1.11
CA GLY A 142 -3.15 -21.85 2.11
C GLY A 142 -1.65 -21.66 1.91
N ASN A 143 -1.20 -20.80 0.97
CA ASN A 143 0.23 -20.53 0.80
C ASN A 143 0.82 -19.81 2.02
N SER A 144 2.13 -20.01 2.25
CA SER A 144 2.88 -19.37 3.33
C SER A 144 3.74 -18.18 2.88
N PHE A 145 3.70 -17.82 1.60
CA PHE A 145 4.57 -16.78 1.02
C PHE A 145 3.84 -15.45 0.73
N TYR A 146 2.56 -15.34 1.04
CA TYR A 146 1.74 -14.17 0.66
C TYR A 146 2.34 -12.84 1.13
N GLY A 147 2.77 -12.74 2.40
CA GLY A 147 3.37 -11.51 2.92
C GLY A 147 4.71 -11.20 2.26
N LEU A 148 5.53 -12.22 1.98
CA LEU A 148 6.79 -12.07 1.27
C LEU A 148 6.57 -11.49 -0.13
N ALA A 149 5.68 -12.09 -0.91
CA ALA A 149 5.38 -11.63 -2.27
C ALA A 149 4.89 -10.18 -2.29
N ILE A 150 3.98 -9.82 -1.36
CA ILE A 150 3.41 -8.46 -1.26
C ILE A 150 4.50 -7.45 -0.88
N GLY A 151 5.28 -7.72 0.17
CA GLY A 151 6.34 -6.81 0.62
C GLY A 151 7.44 -6.63 -0.41
N PHE A 152 7.85 -7.71 -1.10
CA PHE A 152 8.86 -7.64 -2.15
C PHE A 152 8.38 -6.88 -3.39
N THR A 153 7.09 -6.88 -3.69
CA THR A 153 6.56 -6.04 -4.78
C THR A 153 6.80 -4.56 -4.50
N VAL A 154 6.56 -4.11 -3.27
CA VAL A 154 6.83 -2.73 -2.86
C VAL A 154 8.33 -2.44 -2.86
N LEU A 155 9.15 -3.37 -2.36
CA LEU A 155 10.62 -3.24 -2.38
C LEU A 155 11.13 -3.04 -3.81
N VAL A 156 10.71 -3.89 -4.75
CA VAL A 156 11.12 -3.80 -6.15
C VAL A 156 10.67 -2.47 -6.76
N GLY A 157 9.44 -2.04 -6.51
CA GLY A 157 8.94 -0.74 -6.97
C GLY A 157 9.76 0.43 -6.43
N ALA A 158 10.03 0.43 -5.12
CA ALA A 158 10.80 1.48 -4.48
C ALA A 158 12.23 1.57 -5.03
N VAL A 159 12.89 0.42 -5.25
CA VAL A 159 14.24 0.39 -5.88
C VAL A 159 14.19 0.85 -7.33
N SER A 160 13.21 0.36 -8.10
CA SER A 160 13.18 0.56 -9.55
C SER A 160 12.76 1.97 -9.96
N VAL A 161 11.74 2.52 -9.31
CA VAL A 161 11.08 3.76 -9.73
C VAL A 161 10.86 4.79 -8.61
N GLY A 162 11.24 4.48 -7.37
CA GLY A 162 11.07 5.40 -6.23
C GLY A 162 11.76 6.75 -6.44
N TRP A 163 12.87 6.80 -7.16
CA TRP A 163 13.57 8.03 -7.53
C TRP A 163 12.77 8.92 -8.52
N ILE A 164 11.71 8.39 -9.15
CA ILE A 164 10.86 9.14 -10.10
C ILE A 164 9.70 9.84 -9.35
N SER A 165 8.96 9.09 -8.53
CA SER A 165 7.73 9.57 -7.89
C SER A 165 7.79 9.61 -6.36
N GLY A 166 8.81 9.03 -5.76
CA GLY A 166 8.86 8.73 -4.34
C GLY A 166 8.37 7.32 -4.00
N GLY A 167 7.67 6.64 -4.93
CA GLY A 167 7.30 5.23 -4.80
C GLY A 167 6.26 4.97 -3.73
N ALA A 168 5.13 5.68 -3.75
CA ALA A 168 4.07 5.50 -2.79
C ALA A 168 3.28 4.21 -3.02
N PHE A 169 2.83 3.97 -4.26
CA PHE A 169 2.00 2.83 -4.68
C PHE A 169 0.79 2.58 -3.77
N ASN A 170 0.37 3.62 -3.06
CA ASN A 170 -0.59 3.54 -1.97
C ASN A 170 -1.09 4.94 -1.63
N PRO A 171 -2.38 5.24 -1.83
CA PRO A 171 -2.97 6.55 -1.53
C PRO A 171 -2.75 7.01 -0.08
N ALA A 172 -2.74 6.08 0.89
CA ALA A 172 -2.55 6.42 2.29
C ALA A 172 -1.07 6.67 2.63
N ILE A 173 -0.12 5.95 2.02
CA ILE A 173 1.32 6.28 2.10
C ILE A 173 1.56 7.66 1.51
N ALA A 174 0.98 7.97 0.34
CA ALA A 174 1.12 9.28 -0.27
C ALA A 174 0.61 10.41 0.63
N LEU A 175 -0.54 10.21 1.30
CA LEU A 175 -1.08 11.18 2.25
C LEU A 175 -0.16 11.32 3.48
N GLY A 176 0.27 10.22 4.08
CA GLY A 176 1.21 10.24 5.22
C GLY A 176 2.52 10.94 4.86
N ALA A 177 3.09 10.62 3.69
CA ALA A 177 4.30 11.25 3.16
C ALA A 177 4.12 12.76 2.92
N THR A 178 2.94 13.17 2.48
CA THR A 178 2.61 14.59 2.36
C THR A 178 2.51 15.27 3.73
N VAL A 179 1.92 14.61 4.73
CA VAL A 179 1.78 15.13 6.09
C VAL A 179 3.14 15.30 6.78
N PHE A 180 4.08 14.37 6.63
CA PHE A 180 5.43 14.54 7.18
C PHE A 180 6.39 15.31 6.27
N GLY A 181 5.92 15.87 5.15
CA GLY A 181 6.66 16.81 4.32
C GLY A 181 7.54 16.19 3.25
N ALA A 182 7.52 14.87 3.04
CA ALA A 182 8.28 14.23 1.97
C ALA A 182 7.70 14.52 0.58
N PHE A 183 6.38 14.60 0.45
CA PHE A 183 5.70 14.92 -0.80
C PHE A 183 5.01 16.28 -0.73
N PRO A 184 5.04 17.07 -1.82
CA PRO A 184 4.33 18.35 -1.86
C PRO A 184 2.81 18.11 -1.98
N TRP A 185 2.00 18.90 -1.27
CA TRP A 185 0.54 18.87 -1.33
C TRP A 185 -0.01 19.01 -2.76
N SER A 186 0.69 19.76 -3.60
CA SER A 186 0.33 19.94 -5.02
C SER A 186 0.35 18.66 -5.84
N HIS A 187 1.00 17.60 -5.37
CA HIS A 187 1.14 16.34 -6.08
C HIS A 187 0.21 15.23 -5.57
N ILE A 188 -0.50 15.43 -4.45
CA ILE A 188 -1.33 14.38 -3.83
C ILE A 188 -2.33 13.76 -4.82
N TRP A 189 -2.93 14.56 -5.70
CA TRP A 189 -3.88 14.10 -6.70
C TRP A 189 -3.29 13.11 -7.70
N ILE A 190 -1.96 13.19 -7.99
CA ILE A 190 -1.24 12.28 -8.88
C ILE A 190 -1.31 10.87 -8.32
N TYR A 191 -0.96 10.72 -7.04
CA TYR A 191 -0.97 9.43 -6.34
C TYR A 191 -2.40 8.90 -6.22
N LEU A 192 -3.36 9.74 -5.79
CA LEU A 192 -4.75 9.31 -5.68
C LEU A 192 -5.27 8.77 -7.03
N LEU A 193 -5.06 9.52 -8.12
CA LEU A 193 -5.51 9.11 -9.45
C LEU A 193 -4.83 7.82 -9.91
N ALA A 194 -3.50 7.80 -9.88
CA ALA A 194 -2.71 6.70 -10.43
C ALA A 194 -2.91 5.41 -9.65
N ASP A 195 -2.91 5.49 -8.31
CA ASP A 195 -2.97 4.30 -7.46
C ASP A 195 -4.36 3.66 -7.50
N PHE A 196 -5.43 4.45 -7.39
CA PHE A 196 -6.79 3.89 -7.52
C PHE A 196 -7.02 3.30 -8.90
N ALA A 197 -6.56 3.95 -9.97
CA ALA A 197 -6.66 3.43 -11.33
C ALA A 197 -5.87 2.11 -11.49
N GLY A 198 -4.66 2.03 -10.92
CA GLY A 198 -3.83 0.82 -10.89
C GLY A 198 -4.53 -0.34 -10.18
N GLY A 199 -5.10 -0.08 -8.99
CA GLY A 199 -5.86 -1.08 -8.25
C GLY A 199 -7.08 -1.62 -8.99
N ILE A 200 -7.87 -0.73 -9.62
CA ILE A 200 -9.03 -1.10 -10.43
C ILE A 200 -8.61 -1.93 -11.66
N ALA A 201 -7.56 -1.50 -12.37
CA ALA A 201 -7.05 -2.20 -13.54
C ALA A 201 -6.54 -3.60 -13.18
N ALA A 202 -5.85 -3.75 -12.04
CA ALA A 202 -5.39 -5.04 -11.54
C ALA A 202 -6.55 -6.00 -11.25
N ALA A 203 -7.61 -5.50 -10.61
CA ALA A 203 -8.80 -6.29 -10.34
C ALA A 203 -9.53 -6.71 -11.64
N GLY A 204 -9.63 -5.80 -12.60
CA GLY A 204 -10.20 -6.11 -13.91
C GLY A 204 -9.43 -7.22 -14.63
N LEU A 205 -8.10 -7.14 -14.68
CA LEU A 205 -7.26 -8.18 -15.26
C LEU A 205 -7.36 -9.51 -14.50
N PHE A 206 -7.33 -9.45 -13.16
CA PHE A 206 -7.50 -10.64 -12.33
C PHE A 206 -8.82 -11.36 -12.62
N LEU A 207 -9.94 -10.62 -12.67
CA LEU A 207 -11.25 -11.19 -12.97
C LEU A 207 -11.32 -11.76 -14.39
N TYR A 208 -10.68 -11.12 -15.35
CA TYR A 208 -10.60 -11.63 -16.72
C TYR A 208 -9.84 -12.96 -16.80
N ILE A 209 -8.67 -13.04 -16.13
CA ILE A 209 -7.83 -14.26 -16.15
C ILE A 209 -8.47 -15.41 -15.36
N GLN A 210 -9.01 -15.14 -14.19
CA GLN A 210 -9.58 -16.16 -13.30
C GLN A 210 -10.97 -16.61 -13.74
N GLY A 211 -11.70 -15.80 -14.52
CA GLY A 211 -13.00 -16.15 -15.07
C GLY A 211 -13.99 -16.70 -14.03
N GLU A 212 -14.55 -17.88 -14.30
CA GLU A 212 -15.51 -18.53 -13.38
C GLU A 212 -14.85 -18.99 -12.06
N HIS A 213 -13.55 -19.28 -12.04
CA HIS A 213 -12.83 -19.65 -10.83
C HIS A 213 -12.80 -18.51 -9.79
N ALA A 214 -12.92 -17.26 -10.23
CA ALA A 214 -13.03 -16.11 -9.35
C ALA A 214 -14.40 -16.01 -8.66
N ARG A 215 -15.47 -16.48 -9.30
CA ARG A 215 -16.85 -16.36 -8.80
C ARG A 215 -17.25 -17.48 -7.85
N ALA A 216 -16.58 -18.63 -7.92
CA ALA A 216 -16.91 -19.85 -7.16
C ALA A 216 -16.17 -19.94 -5.81
N ALA A 217 -15.39 -18.96 -5.46
CA ALA A 217 -14.62 -18.85 -4.22
C ALA A 217 -15.09 -17.62 -3.43
#